data_044bcc111a39103b592ddb968e71cb7e
#
_entry.id   044bcc111a39103b592ddb968e71cb7e
#
_cell.length_a   1.000
_cell.length_b   1.000
_cell.length_c   1.000
_cell.angle_alpha   90.00
_cell.angle_beta   90.00
_cell.angle_gamma   90.00
#
_symmetry.space_group_name_H-M   'P 1'
#
loop_
_entity.id
_entity.type
_entity.pdbx_description
1 polymer ?
#
loop_
_entity_poly.entity_id
_entity_poly.type
_entity_poly.pdbx_seq_one_letter_code
_entity_poly.pdbx_strand_id
1 'polypeptide(L)'
;MTYSSPSNVSSSRIPARGMRSLVQRLEHPARLVVDETRLDLDSPCPLQITPWHPTTTVVPYEQIAKLYLDIETLGLDPKMDRIIAIGLRDERQISYKITHQDEGWILRQTMAAIAKKRPKLLLGYNHLAFDLPFIVERCHIHKIRHPFTVSGREKRIGAARINGKAVRFYPIYIKGMDLVDIYHQVLINDFSARHLTRYTLKQAALQLGVRGAPRLDLSYREICDLWAKGETEPILEYLEYDLEDTERLADYLVPSIYYQQEFIPGMSVQALAVNGNGTKWQRILEDQYPGQPVPATDDVVEFEGGLTLGVAGLYRNVSKVDVSSLYPSIMLRYGICSRKDPQVKMLSVLASRLTERLRLKALAKQGDRVAHQKQQASKIMINSLYGFLGTPGVGYNDYEAAALVTAYGRAVARLMVTIIEQAGGTVAEVDTDGVLFSAPPGKNDHIFQAVQAALPDGINVEHEFQAAAAFIPAAQDGRTGLCKNYLVFFADGQVKAAGRFRSRDRSDLERTYQATYIQQFLQSPEMAESLHQETLEQLSTRQYPIRYISVTRKIRRGEKALLALGNEGDMVTFYEGPNGVKVSSGPYNSYHYCALIEEMRADVLKVADPQLLSATQPTQLNLL
;
A
#
# COMPACT_ATOMS: atom_id res chain seq x y z
N MET A 1 12.13 -48.97 -29.20
CA MET A 1 11.26 -48.85 -28.01
C MET A 1 10.39 -47.63 -28.25
N THR A 2 9.14 -47.91 -28.56
CA THR A 2 8.13 -46.94 -28.98
C THR A 2 7.63 -46.15 -27.77
N TYR A 3 7.80 -44.83 -27.80
CA TYR A 3 7.17 -43.91 -26.83
C TYR A 3 5.67 -43.83 -27.12
N SER A 4 4.88 -44.35 -26.20
CA SER A 4 3.45 -44.14 -26.18
C SER A 4 3.13 -42.71 -25.70
N SER A 5 2.43 -41.94 -26.54
CA SER A 5 1.82 -40.63 -26.18
C SER A 5 0.85 -40.79 -25.02
N PRO A 6 0.85 -39.84 -24.05
CA PRO A 6 -0.18 -39.84 -22.99
C PRO A 6 -1.53 -39.46 -23.58
N SER A 7 -2.49 -40.35 -23.32
CA SER A 7 -3.89 -40.26 -23.68
C SER A 7 -4.54 -38.94 -23.32
N ASN A 8 -5.36 -38.44 -24.23
CA ASN A 8 -6.33 -37.35 -24.08
C ASN A 8 -7.04 -37.36 -22.71
N VAL A 9 -6.67 -36.44 -21.84
CA VAL A 9 -7.50 -36.08 -20.69
C VAL A 9 -8.70 -35.32 -21.24
N SER A 10 -9.86 -35.95 -21.17
CA SER A 10 -11.12 -35.39 -21.65
C SER A 10 -11.35 -34.00 -21.04
N SER A 11 -11.61 -33.02 -21.88
CA SER A 11 -11.86 -31.60 -21.56
C SER A 11 -13.14 -31.34 -20.71
N SER A 12 -13.75 -32.38 -20.14
CA SER A 12 -15.04 -32.33 -19.47
C SER A 12 -14.99 -32.17 -17.93
N ARG A 13 -13.81 -31.96 -17.32
CA ARG A 13 -13.66 -31.95 -15.85
C ARG A 13 -12.93 -30.72 -15.28
N ILE A 14 -13.22 -29.54 -15.80
CA ILE A 14 -12.84 -28.31 -15.09
C ILE A 14 -14.03 -27.95 -14.18
N PRO A 15 -13.92 -28.07 -12.85
CA PRO A 15 -15.04 -27.87 -11.92
C PRO A 15 -15.65 -26.47 -12.02
N ALA A 16 -14.85 -25.45 -12.34
CA ALA A 16 -15.33 -24.11 -12.62
C ALA A 16 -16.40 -24.02 -13.75
N ARG A 17 -16.52 -25.03 -14.64
CA ARG A 17 -17.57 -25.03 -15.67
C ARG A 17 -18.97 -25.16 -15.08
N GLY A 18 -19.17 -26.00 -14.06
CA GLY A 18 -20.46 -26.12 -13.35
C GLY A 18 -20.85 -24.84 -12.63
N MET A 19 -19.89 -24.20 -11.95
CA MET A 19 -20.11 -22.95 -11.20
C MET A 19 -20.34 -21.73 -12.10
N ARG A 20 -19.86 -21.74 -13.35
CA ARG A 20 -20.11 -20.63 -14.30
C ARG A 20 -21.58 -20.49 -14.68
N SER A 21 -22.38 -21.53 -14.55
CA SER A 21 -23.84 -21.45 -14.72
C SER A 21 -24.52 -20.57 -13.66
N LEU A 22 -23.81 -20.23 -12.58
CA LEU A 22 -24.28 -19.30 -11.53
C LEU A 22 -24.07 -17.84 -11.92
N VAL A 23 -23.27 -17.56 -12.96
CA VAL A 23 -22.96 -16.21 -13.41
C VAL A 23 -23.91 -15.82 -14.54
N GLN A 24 -24.63 -14.72 -14.37
CA GLN A 24 -25.48 -14.13 -15.39
C GLN A 24 -24.86 -12.82 -15.87
N ARG A 25 -24.90 -12.58 -17.18
CA ARG A 25 -24.47 -11.30 -17.78
C ARG A 25 -25.70 -10.47 -18.10
N LEU A 26 -25.79 -9.31 -17.45
CA LEU A 26 -26.78 -8.29 -17.78
C LEU A 26 -26.24 -7.40 -18.90
N GLU A 27 -27.06 -7.09 -19.91
CA GLU A 27 -26.60 -6.31 -21.07
C GLU A 27 -26.56 -4.79 -20.79
N HIS A 28 -27.46 -4.29 -19.94
CA HIS A 28 -27.54 -2.86 -19.62
C HIS A 28 -27.80 -2.62 -18.11
N PRO A 29 -26.84 -2.02 -17.37
CA PRO A 29 -25.41 -1.87 -17.72
C PRO A 29 -24.72 -3.23 -17.81
N ALA A 30 -23.65 -3.33 -18.62
CA ALA A 30 -22.88 -4.56 -18.77
C ALA A 30 -22.29 -4.99 -17.42
N ARG A 31 -22.94 -5.94 -16.75
CA ARG A 31 -22.62 -6.38 -15.39
C ARG A 31 -22.79 -7.89 -15.25
N LEU A 32 -21.88 -8.51 -14.48
CA LEU A 32 -22.02 -9.90 -14.06
C LEU A 32 -22.69 -9.95 -12.69
N VAL A 33 -23.68 -10.83 -12.56
CA VAL A 33 -24.37 -11.13 -11.31
C VAL A 33 -24.21 -12.61 -11.04
N VAL A 34 -23.86 -12.97 -9.80
CA VAL A 34 -23.74 -14.34 -9.33
C VAL A 34 -24.97 -14.70 -8.51
N ASP A 35 -25.59 -15.83 -8.80
CA ASP A 35 -26.66 -16.40 -7.97
C ASP A 35 -26.05 -17.02 -6.71
N GLU A 36 -25.93 -16.23 -5.65
CA GLU A 36 -25.29 -16.62 -4.39
C GLU A 36 -26.10 -17.63 -3.59
N THR A 37 -27.42 -17.77 -3.85
CA THR A 37 -28.27 -18.75 -3.14
C THR A 37 -27.92 -20.20 -3.48
N ARG A 38 -27.19 -20.39 -4.59
CA ARG A 38 -26.76 -21.71 -5.09
C ARG A 38 -25.29 -21.99 -4.84
N LEU A 39 -24.59 -21.13 -4.09
CA LEU A 39 -23.20 -21.39 -3.72
C LEU A 39 -23.13 -22.46 -2.65
N ASP A 40 -22.29 -23.46 -2.90
CA ASP A 40 -22.00 -24.54 -1.94
C ASP A 40 -20.63 -24.28 -1.30
N LEU A 41 -20.63 -23.95 -0.01
CA LEU A 41 -19.43 -23.71 0.78
C LEU A 41 -18.78 -25.01 1.28
N ASP A 42 -19.54 -26.10 1.35
CA ASP A 42 -19.07 -27.35 1.96
C ASP A 42 -18.35 -28.26 0.97
N SER A 43 -18.73 -28.22 -0.29
CA SER A 43 -18.16 -29.08 -1.33
C SER A 43 -16.86 -28.51 -1.93
N PRO A 44 -15.69 -29.06 -1.56
CA PRO A 44 -14.42 -28.68 -2.18
C PRO A 44 -14.35 -29.15 -3.63
N CYS A 45 -13.57 -28.44 -4.43
CA CYS A 45 -13.26 -28.89 -5.77
C CYS A 45 -12.37 -30.14 -5.74
N PRO A 46 -12.71 -31.22 -6.47
CA PRO A 46 -11.91 -32.44 -6.50
C PRO A 46 -10.64 -32.33 -7.39
N LEU A 47 -10.18 -31.13 -7.69
CA LEU A 47 -8.98 -30.94 -8.52
C LEU A 47 -7.72 -31.44 -7.81
N GLN A 48 -7.02 -32.37 -8.46
CA GLN A 48 -5.65 -32.69 -8.09
C GLN A 48 -4.71 -31.62 -8.69
N ILE A 49 -4.30 -30.69 -7.84
CA ILE A 49 -3.37 -29.62 -8.22
C ILE A 49 -1.95 -30.16 -8.09
N THR A 50 -1.23 -30.31 -9.22
CA THR A 50 0.19 -30.64 -9.18
C THR A 50 0.97 -29.37 -8.82
N PRO A 51 1.73 -29.36 -7.70
CA PRO A 51 2.51 -28.21 -7.32
C PRO A 51 3.54 -27.82 -8.41
N TRP A 52 3.64 -26.52 -8.68
CA TRP A 52 4.68 -25.97 -9.52
C TRP A 52 5.91 -25.63 -8.69
N HIS A 53 7.09 -25.97 -9.17
CA HIS A 53 8.34 -25.63 -8.49
C HIS A 53 9.15 -24.67 -9.37
N PRO A 54 9.56 -23.50 -8.83
CA PRO A 54 10.45 -22.60 -9.57
C PRO A 54 11.81 -23.26 -9.78
N THR A 55 12.37 -23.05 -10.96
CA THR A 55 13.68 -23.61 -11.35
C THR A 55 14.83 -22.66 -11.06
N THR A 56 14.54 -21.44 -10.63
CA THR A 56 15.54 -20.38 -10.45
C THR A 56 15.78 -20.10 -8.97
N THR A 57 17.04 -20.09 -8.56
CA THR A 57 17.48 -19.60 -7.26
C THR A 57 18.34 -18.37 -7.48
N VAL A 58 18.09 -17.30 -6.74
CA VAL A 58 18.89 -16.08 -6.80
C VAL A 58 19.87 -16.00 -5.64
N VAL A 59 20.99 -15.33 -5.85
CA VAL A 59 21.96 -15.01 -4.78
C VAL A 59 21.23 -14.16 -3.71
N PRO A 60 21.51 -14.34 -2.40
CA PRO A 60 20.93 -13.51 -1.36
C PRO A 60 21.12 -12.01 -1.65
N TYR A 61 20.08 -11.20 -1.42
CA TYR A 61 20.09 -9.76 -1.73
C TYR A 61 21.25 -9.02 -1.04
N GLU A 62 21.64 -9.46 0.13
CA GLU A 62 22.75 -8.89 0.91
C GLU A 62 24.12 -9.12 0.24
N GLN A 63 24.23 -10.14 -0.61
CA GLN A 63 25.50 -10.55 -1.24
C GLN A 63 25.68 -10.00 -2.66
N ILE A 64 24.66 -9.34 -3.23
CA ILE A 64 24.79 -8.75 -4.56
C ILE A 64 25.48 -7.40 -4.51
N ALA A 65 26.31 -7.09 -5.52
CA ALA A 65 26.93 -5.80 -5.67
C ALA A 65 25.87 -4.71 -5.95
N LYS A 66 25.83 -3.70 -5.10
CA LYS A 66 24.91 -2.56 -5.18
C LYS A 66 25.69 -1.26 -5.21
N LEU A 67 25.11 -0.25 -5.82
CA LEU A 67 25.63 1.12 -5.78
C LEU A 67 24.45 2.08 -5.63
N TYR A 68 24.50 2.90 -4.60
CA TYR A 68 23.55 3.98 -4.36
C TYR A 68 24.12 5.26 -4.92
N LEU A 69 23.28 6.09 -5.55
CA LEU A 69 23.69 7.31 -6.23
C LEU A 69 22.75 8.44 -5.86
N ASP A 70 23.36 9.62 -5.62
CA ASP A 70 22.66 10.87 -5.41
C ASP A 70 23.53 12.03 -5.93
N ILE A 71 22.93 13.18 -6.32
CA ILE A 71 23.66 14.33 -6.86
C ILE A 71 23.23 15.63 -6.19
N GLU A 72 24.20 16.58 -6.08
CA GLU A 72 23.94 17.96 -5.70
C GLU A 72 24.21 18.88 -6.88
N THR A 73 23.27 19.81 -7.10
CA THR A 73 23.27 20.72 -8.28
C THR A 73 23.03 22.17 -7.88
N LEU A 74 23.47 23.11 -8.72
CA LEU A 74 23.20 24.55 -8.54
C LEU A 74 21.92 25.03 -9.24
N GLY A 75 21.00 24.12 -9.54
CA GLY A 75 19.69 24.37 -10.13
C GLY A 75 19.01 23.11 -10.61
N LEU A 76 17.85 23.26 -11.26
CA LEU A 76 17.00 22.15 -11.67
C LEU A 76 17.03 21.90 -13.20
N ASP A 77 17.63 22.80 -13.98
CA ASP A 77 17.74 22.66 -15.44
C ASP A 77 19.09 22.07 -15.84
N PRO A 78 19.17 20.80 -16.27
CA PRO A 78 20.43 20.17 -16.62
C PRO A 78 21.15 20.81 -17.81
N LYS A 79 20.48 21.69 -18.58
CA LYS A 79 21.10 22.42 -19.69
C LYS A 79 21.83 23.66 -19.22
N MET A 80 21.36 24.29 -18.17
CA MET A 80 21.89 25.57 -17.66
C MET A 80 22.70 25.39 -16.38
N ASP A 81 22.25 24.47 -15.51
CA ASP A 81 22.79 24.29 -14.18
C ASP A 81 23.84 23.18 -14.15
N ARG A 82 24.77 23.28 -13.20
CA ARG A 82 25.87 22.33 -13.07
C ARG A 82 25.71 21.39 -11.86
N ILE A 83 26.32 20.23 -11.97
CA ILE A 83 26.53 19.32 -10.84
C ILE A 83 27.75 19.79 -10.05
N ILE A 84 27.65 19.88 -8.73
CA ILE A 84 28.71 20.27 -7.81
C ILE A 84 29.28 19.12 -7.00
N ALA A 85 28.44 18.09 -6.75
CA ALA A 85 28.88 16.86 -6.12
C ALA A 85 28.07 15.66 -6.61
N ILE A 86 28.71 14.48 -6.64
CA ILE A 86 28.04 13.18 -6.83
C ILE A 86 28.48 12.27 -5.70
N GLY A 87 27.49 11.70 -5.01
CA GLY A 87 27.67 10.68 -4.00
C GLY A 87 27.44 9.29 -4.57
N LEU A 88 28.36 8.37 -4.25
CA LEU A 88 28.22 6.94 -4.52
C LEU A 88 28.47 6.18 -3.21
N ARG A 89 27.59 5.23 -2.86
CA ARG A 89 27.75 4.39 -1.69
C ARG A 89 27.61 2.93 -2.11
N ASP A 90 28.52 2.05 -1.69
CA ASP A 90 28.46 0.64 -2.07
C ASP A 90 27.79 -0.25 -0.98
N GLU A 91 27.59 -1.52 -1.28
CA GLU A 91 27.00 -2.52 -0.37
C GLU A 91 27.80 -2.77 0.91
N ARG A 92 29.05 -2.27 0.99
CA ARG A 92 29.89 -2.30 2.17
C ARG A 92 29.82 -1.03 3.01
N GLN A 93 28.88 -0.16 2.65
CA GLN A 93 28.66 1.15 3.28
C GLN A 93 29.85 2.12 3.10
N ILE A 94 30.65 1.91 2.07
CA ILE A 94 31.76 2.82 1.74
C ILE A 94 31.23 3.87 0.77
N SER A 95 31.30 5.14 1.19
CA SER A 95 30.86 6.27 0.39
C SER A 95 32.03 6.94 -0.33
N TYR A 96 31.79 7.32 -1.58
CA TYR A 96 32.67 8.05 -2.45
C TYR A 96 32.00 9.38 -2.79
N LYS A 97 32.43 10.47 -2.17
CA LYS A 97 31.91 11.83 -2.39
C LYS A 97 32.81 12.53 -3.39
N ILE A 98 32.32 12.73 -4.60
CA ILE A 98 33.06 13.27 -5.75
C ILE A 98 32.64 14.70 -5.93
N THR A 99 33.50 15.67 -5.58
CA THR A 99 33.28 17.09 -5.74
C THR A 99 34.54 17.76 -6.31
N HIS A 100 34.38 18.75 -7.17
CA HIS A 100 35.46 19.50 -7.78
C HIS A 100 34.94 20.77 -8.48
N GLN A 101 35.82 21.78 -8.69
CA GLN A 101 35.45 22.96 -9.45
C GLN A 101 35.26 22.67 -10.97
N ASP A 102 35.92 21.65 -11.54
CA ASP A 102 35.66 21.14 -12.89
C ASP A 102 34.59 20.06 -12.84
N GLU A 103 33.37 20.36 -13.33
CA GLU A 103 32.28 19.41 -13.43
C GLU A 103 32.60 18.22 -14.34
N GLY A 104 33.34 18.46 -15.42
CA GLY A 104 33.78 17.39 -16.32
C GLY A 104 34.67 16.37 -15.61
N TRP A 105 35.47 16.81 -14.62
CA TRP A 105 36.22 15.89 -13.76
C TRP A 105 35.28 15.05 -12.89
N ILE A 106 34.27 15.67 -12.23
CA ILE A 106 33.28 14.97 -11.41
C ILE A 106 32.63 13.84 -12.23
N LEU A 107 32.14 14.18 -13.43
CA LEU A 107 31.47 13.23 -14.32
C LEU A 107 32.39 12.08 -14.74
N ARG A 108 33.64 12.37 -15.12
CA ARG A 108 34.63 11.34 -15.50
C ARG A 108 34.93 10.39 -14.35
N GLN A 109 35.11 10.89 -13.13
CA GLN A 109 35.35 10.05 -11.94
C GLN A 109 34.14 9.18 -11.63
N THR A 110 32.94 9.74 -11.74
CA THR A 110 31.69 8.99 -11.53
C THR A 110 31.54 7.85 -12.55
N MET A 111 31.76 8.13 -13.85
CA MET A 111 31.70 7.07 -14.88
C MET A 111 32.74 5.98 -14.65
N ALA A 112 33.96 6.36 -14.25
CA ALA A 112 35.03 5.41 -13.91
C ALA A 112 34.66 4.55 -12.69
N ALA A 113 34.08 5.15 -11.66
CA ALA A 113 33.64 4.43 -10.46
C ALA A 113 32.53 3.40 -10.79
N ILE A 114 31.51 3.79 -11.55
CA ILE A 114 30.44 2.87 -11.99
C ILE A 114 31.02 1.73 -12.84
N ALA A 115 31.90 2.04 -13.77
CA ALA A 115 32.53 1.04 -14.65
C ALA A 115 33.43 0.08 -13.88
N LYS A 116 34.12 0.54 -12.84
CA LYS A 116 35.00 -0.28 -11.97
C LYS A 116 34.20 -1.18 -11.04
N LYS A 117 33.13 -0.66 -10.41
CA LYS A 117 32.30 -1.41 -9.44
C LYS A 117 31.41 -2.44 -10.11
N ARG A 118 30.88 -2.15 -11.32
CA ARG A 118 29.93 -2.99 -12.07
C ARG A 118 28.83 -3.58 -11.17
N PRO A 119 28.07 -2.74 -10.44
CA PRO A 119 27.04 -3.23 -9.54
C PRO A 119 25.96 -3.99 -10.30
N LYS A 120 25.32 -4.95 -9.64
CA LYS A 120 24.12 -5.62 -10.17
C LYS A 120 22.93 -4.66 -10.15
N LEU A 121 22.82 -3.85 -9.08
CA LEU A 121 21.79 -2.83 -8.91
C LEU A 121 22.42 -1.45 -8.75
N LEU A 122 21.91 -0.47 -9.51
CA LEU A 122 22.13 0.96 -9.29
C LEU A 122 20.82 1.53 -8.74
N LEU A 123 20.91 2.12 -7.53
CA LEU A 123 19.76 2.56 -6.76
C LEU A 123 19.90 4.06 -6.45
N GLY A 124 18.79 4.76 -6.40
CA GLY A 124 18.74 6.17 -6.01
C GLY A 124 17.30 6.57 -5.69
N TYR A 125 17.12 7.74 -5.12
CA TYR A 125 15.81 8.25 -4.78
C TYR A 125 15.35 9.28 -5.82
N ASN A 126 14.31 9.01 -6.58
CA ASN A 126 13.85 9.80 -7.73
C ASN A 126 14.89 9.92 -8.86
N HIS A 127 15.87 9.05 -8.86
CA HIS A 127 17.04 9.14 -9.75
C HIS A 127 16.68 8.91 -11.23
N LEU A 128 15.60 8.18 -11.53
CA LEU A 128 15.14 7.98 -12.91
C LEU A 128 14.47 9.24 -13.49
N ALA A 129 13.98 10.14 -12.64
CA ALA A 129 13.34 11.37 -13.07
C ALA A 129 14.24 12.60 -12.96
N PHE A 130 15.27 12.58 -12.11
CA PHE A 130 16.14 13.73 -11.86
C PHE A 130 17.64 13.42 -12.09
N ASP A 131 18.27 12.63 -11.22
CA ASP A 131 19.73 12.47 -11.19
C ASP A 131 20.31 11.93 -12.49
N LEU A 132 19.78 10.82 -12.97
CA LEU A 132 20.31 10.17 -14.17
C LEU A 132 20.06 10.98 -15.45
N PRO A 133 18.86 11.55 -15.69
CA PRO A 133 18.67 12.50 -16.79
C PRO A 133 19.62 13.70 -16.73
N PHE A 134 19.84 14.23 -15.52
CA PHE A 134 20.77 15.35 -15.30
C PHE A 134 22.20 14.95 -15.66
N ILE A 135 22.70 13.83 -15.14
CA ILE A 135 24.03 13.30 -15.46
C ILE A 135 24.19 13.07 -16.97
N VAL A 136 23.18 12.49 -17.64
CA VAL A 136 23.22 12.22 -19.08
C VAL A 136 23.37 13.51 -19.88
N GLU A 137 22.55 14.53 -19.58
CA GLU A 137 22.63 15.82 -20.29
C GLU A 137 23.97 16.53 -20.02
N ARG A 138 24.46 16.52 -18.78
CA ARG A 138 25.78 17.10 -18.45
C ARG A 138 26.92 16.35 -19.14
N CYS A 139 26.84 15.01 -19.23
CA CYS A 139 27.80 14.22 -20.00
C CYS A 139 27.80 14.61 -21.50
N HIS A 140 26.63 14.88 -22.08
CA HIS A 140 26.53 15.36 -23.48
C HIS A 140 27.20 16.72 -23.65
N ILE A 141 26.93 17.68 -22.75
CA ILE A 141 27.53 19.03 -22.79
C ILE A 141 29.05 18.95 -22.69
N HIS A 142 29.57 18.11 -21.77
CA HIS A 142 31.02 17.94 -21.59
C HIS A 142 31.66 16.90 -22.55
N LYS A 143 30.90 16.33 -23.48
CA LYS A 143 31.35 15.31 -24.45
C LYS A 143 31.98 14.09 -23.78
N ILE A 144 31.41 13.67 -22.66
CA ILE A 144 31.86 12.50 -21.87
C ILE A 144 31.04 11.28 -22.25
N ARG A 145 31.71 10.15 -22.51
CA ARG A 145 31.04 8.87 -22.76
C ARG A 145 30.40 8.34 -21.48
N HIS A 146 29.18 7.85 -21.59
CA HIS A 146 28.42 7.26 -20.50
C HIS A 146 27.69 5.98 -20.93
N PRO A 147 27.36 5.05 -20.01
CA PRO A 147 26.72 3.76 -20.33
C PRO A 147 25.19 3.84 -20.42
N PHE A 148 24.58 4.99 -20.15
CA PHE A 148 23.14 5.15 -20.05
C PHE A 148 22.47 5.19 -21.42
N THR A 149 21.38 4.42 -21.57
CA THR A 149 20.47 4.50 -22.72
C THR A 149 19.11 4.99 -22.24
N VAL A 150 18.69 6.15 -22.70
CA VAL A 150 17.38 6.74 -22.35
C VAL A 150 16.34 6.23 -23.34
N SER A 151 15.21 5.71 -22.83
CA SER A 151 14.10 5.28 -23.67
C SER A 151 13.33 6.48 -24.23
N GLY A 152 13.04 6.46 -25.52
CA GLY A 152 12.14 7.44 -26.14
C GLY A 152 10.65 7.25 -25.81
N ARG A 153 10.29 6.17 -25.09
CA ARG A 153 8.90 5.86 -24.72
C ARG A 153 8.70 5.99 -23.22
N GLU A 154 7.73 6.83 -22.84
CA GLU A 154 7.30 6.99 -21.46
C GLU A 154 6.66 5.70 -20.92
N LYS A 155 6.95 5.36 -19.66
CA LYS A 155 6.30 4.28 -18.91
C LYS A 155 5.54 4.80 -17.69
N ARG A 156 4.62 3.98 -17.21
CA ARG A 156 3.89 4.21 -15.95
C ARG A 156 4.39 3.23 -14.89
N ILE A 157 4.40 3.69 -13.65
CA ILE A 157 4.71 2.82 -12.52
C ILE A 157 3.41 2.12 -12.12
N GLY A 158 3.25 0.86 -12.49
CA GLY A 158 2.16 -0.02 -12.04
C GLY A 158 0.84 0.69 -11.73
N ALA A 159 0.32 0.47 -10.52
CA ALA A 159 -0.88 1.13 -10.00
C ALA A 159 -0.61 2.46 -9.28
N ALA A 160 0.66 2.86 -9.08
CA ALA A 160 1.01 4.04 -8.29
C ALA A 160 0.45 5.32 -8.90
N ARG A 161 -0.26 6.08 -8.07
CA ARG A 161 -0.87 7.36 -8.45
C ARG A 161 -0.55 8.41 -7.39
N ILE A 162 -0.18 9.61 -7.84
CA ILE A 162 -0.07 10.80 -7.00
C ILE A 162 -1.20 11.74 -7.41
N ASN A 163 -2.04 12.15 -6.44
CA ASN A 163 -3.20 13.00 -6.69
C ASN A 163 -4.09 12.49 -7.86
N GLY A 164 -4.35 11.18 -7.87
CA GLY A 164 -5.16 10.53 -8.90
C GLY A 164 -4.48 10.32 -10.26
N LYS A 165 -3.30 10.91 -10.50
CA LYS A 165 -2.55 10.78 -11.76
C LYS A 165 -1.53 9.66 -11.68
N ALA A 166 -1.43 8.85 -12.75
CA ALA A 166 -0.39 7.84 -12.87
C ALA A 166 1.00 8.50 -12.87
N VAL A 167 1.92 7.92 -12.10
CA VAL A 167 3.32 8.36 -12.11
C VAL A 167 3.98 7.84 -13.38
N ARG A 168 4.60 8.74 -14.13
CA ARG A 168 5.22 8.47 -15.43
C ARG A 168 6.69 8.86 -15.39
N PHE A 169 7.51 8.14 -16.15
CA PHE A 169 8.94 8.40 -16.26
C PHE A 169 9.48 7.85 -17.59
N TYR A 170 10.64 8.34 -18.01
CA TYR A 170 11.38 7.79 -19.14
C TYR A 170 12.41 6.79 -18.62
N PRO A 171 12.26 5.50 -18.92
CA PRO A 171 13.21 4.50 -18.46
C PRO A 171 14.62 4.74 -18.97
N ILE A 172 15.58 4.56 -18.08
CA ILE A 172 17.00 4.56 -18.40
C ILE A 172 17.51 3.13 -18.20
N TYR A 173 18.41 2.70 -19.06
CA TYR A 173 18.97 1.35 -19.04
C TYR A 173 20.50 1.41 -19.08
N ILE A 174 21.12 0.44 -18.41
CA ILE A 174 22.55 0.15 -18.52
C ILE A 174 22.69 -1.35 -18.81
N LYS A 175 23.49 -1.71 -19.81
CA LYS A 175 23.69 -3.14 -20.14
C LYS A 175 24.31 -3.89 -18.97
N GLY A 176 23.64 -4.93 -18.50
CA GLY A 176 24.11 -5.82 -17.42
C GLY A 176 23.90 -5.27 -15.99
N MET A 177 23.14 -4.19 -15.83
CA MET A 177 22.84 -3.56 -14.54
C MET A 177 21.36 -3.20 -14.50
N ASP A 178 20.69 -3.45 -13.39
CA ASP A 178 19.30 -3.05 -13.16
C ASP A 178 19.25 -1.73 -12.36
N LEU A 179 18.42 -0.79 -12.80
CA LEU A 179 18.20 0.49 -12.16
C LEU A 179 16.90 0.43 -11.37
N VAL A 180 16.94 0.70 -10.06
CA VAL A 180 15.76 0.68 -9.20
C VAL A 180 15.60 2.02 -8.49
N ASP A 181 14.53 2.72 -8.80
CA ASP A 181 14.18 3.98 -8.17
C ASP A 181 13.41 3.74 -6.86
N ILE A 182 14.02 4.14 -5.75
CA ILE A 182 13.46 3.94 -4.41
C ILE A 182 12.22 4.80 -4.18
N TYR A 183 12.14 5.99 -4.77
CA TYR A 183 10.93 6.81 -4.74
C TYR A 183 9.71 6.05 -5.31
N HIS A 184 9.90 5.32 -6.42
CA HIS A 184 8.85 4.48 -6.98
C HIS A 184 8.42 3.38 -6.02
N GLN A 185 9.36 2.76 -5.29
CA GLN A 185 9.05 1.70 -4.34
C GLN A 185 8.33 2.23 -3.10
N VAL A 186 8.69 3.41 -2.63
CA VAL A 186 7.97 4.12 -1.55
C VAL A 186 6.51 4.38 -1.97
N LEU A 187 6.27 4.87 -3.19
CA LEU A 187 4.92 5.10 -3.70
C LEU A 187 4.09 3.82 -3.80
N ILE A 188 4.69 2.73 -4.29
CA ILE A 188 4.02 1.43 -4.42
C ILE A 188 3.69 0.86 -3.03
N ASN A 189 4.63 0.94 -2.10
CA ASN A 189 4.45 0.46 -0.72
C ASN A 189 3.33 1.22 0.02
N ASP A 190 3.27 2.55 -0.14
CA ASP A 190 2.28 3.39 0.54
C ASP A 190 0.92 3.46 -0.18
N PHE A 191 0.78 2.85 -1.37
CA PHE A 191 -0.44 2.93 -2.16
C PHE A 191 -1.69 2.47 -1.42
N SER A 192 -1.61 1.36 -0.71
CA SER A 192 -2.71 0.82 0.09
C SER A 192 -2.66 1.27 1.55
N ALA A 193 -1.48 1.42 2.12
CA ALA A 193 -1.29 1.76 3.52
C ALA A 193 -1.58 3.24 3.83
N ARG A 194 -1.21 4.15 2.92
CA ARG A 194 -1.37 5.61 3.03
C ARG A 194 -0.86 6.17 4.36
N HIS A 195 0.28 5.65 4.82
CA HIS A 195 0.90 6.06 6.09
C HIS A 195 1.74 7.34 5.96
N LEU A 196 2.32 7.55 4.78
CA LEU A 196 3.26 8.64 4.58
C LEU A 196 2.54 9.98 4.38
N THR A 197 2.95 10.99 5.09
CA THR A 197 2.44 12.36 4.93
C THR A 197 3.06 13.05 3.70
N ARG A 198 4.34 12.73 3.40
CA ARG A 198 5.10 13.24 2.25
C ARG A 198 5.99 12.14 1.69
N TYR A 199 6.28 12.24 0.39
CA TYR A 199 7.14 11.29 -0.31
C TYR A 199 8.55 11.85 -0.56
N THR A 200 9.04 12.76 0.29
CA THR A 200 10.46 13.15 0.27
C THR A 200 11.30 12.07 0.94
N LEU A 201 12.56 11.92 0.53
CA LEU A 201 13.48 10.92 1.06
C LEU A 201 13.52 10.93 2.59
N LYS A 202 13.73 12.09 3.20
CA LYS A 202 13.79 12.30 4.65
C LYS A 202 12.53 11.86 5.38
N GLN A 203 11.36 12.26 4.86
CA GLN A 203 10.08 11.92 5.47
C GLN A 203 9.74 10.44 5.29
N ALA A 204 10.06 9.86 4.15
CA ALA A 204 9.88 8.43 3.93
C ALA A 204 10.77 7.61 4.88
N ALA A 205 12.04 7.98 5.06
CA ALA A 205 12.96 7.29 5.96
C ALA A 205 12.50 7.35 7.44
N LEU A 206 12.02 8.51 7.90
CA LEU A 206 11.50 8.68 9.25
C LEU A 206 10.19 7.92 9.46
N GLN A 207 9.21 8.09 8.56
CA GLN A 207 7.86 7.57 8.75
C GLN A 207 7.76 6.06 8.50
N LEU A 208 8.65 5.48 7.70
CA LEU A 208 8.81 4.03 7.57
C LEU A 208 9.71 3.43 8.67
N GLY A 209 10.22 4.26 9.59
CA GLY A 209 10.99 3.81 10.74
C GLY A 209 12.40 3.30 10.42
N VAL A 210 12.91 3.56 9.20
CA VAL A 210 14.27 3.13 8.84
C VAL A 210 15.34 4.10 9.34
N ARG A 211 14.93 5.32 9.75
CA ARG A 211 15.74 6.30 10.48
C ARG A 211 15.02 6.70 11.77
N GLY A 212 15.75 6.65 12.90
CA GLY A 212 15.17 6.88 14.22
C GLY A 212 15.12 8.35 14.67
N ALA A 213 15.87 9.26 14.01
CA ALA A 213 15.96 10.66 14.40
C ALA A 213 16.10 11.58 13.18
N PRO A 214 15.68 12.85 13.29
CA PRO A 214 15.98 13.87 12.28
C PRO A 214 17.51 14.01 12.07
N ARG A 215 17.90 14.45 10.88
CA ARG A 215 19.28 14.67 10.45
C ARG A 215 19.48 16.06 9.90
N LEU A 216 20.72 16.42 9.54
CA LEU A 216 21.01 17.65 8.82
C LEU A 216 20.10 17.78 7.58
N ASP A 217 19.49 18.92 7.45
CA ASP A 217 18.62 19.30 6.33
C ASP A 217 19.09 20.64 5.78
N LEU A 218 19.50 20.65 4.51
CA LEU A 218 19.88 21.86 3.80
C LEU A 218 18.84 22.20 2.73
N SER A 219 18.43 23.46 2.71
CA SER A 219 17.65 23.99 1.61
C SER A 219 18.53 24.24 0.38
N TYR A 220 17.92 24.28 -0.79
CA TYR A 220 18.60 24.62 -2.03
C TYR A 220 19.42 25.94 -1.93
N ARG A 221 18.89 26.97 -1.26
CA ARG A 221 19.59 28.26 -1.06
C ARG A 221 20.84 28.09 -0.21
N GLU A 222 20.75 27.33 0.87
CA GLU A 222 21.89 27.06 1.74
C GLU A 222 22.99 26.31 0.99
N ILE A 223 22.64 25.34 0.14
CA ILE A 223 23.61 24.62 -0.71
C ILE A 223 24.32 25.60 -1.65
N CYS A 224 23.57 26.49 -2.33
CA CYS A 224 24.15 27.51 -3.21
C CYS A 224 25.06 28.48 -2.45
N ASP A 225 24.65 28.94 -1.26
CA ASP A 225 25.41 29.88 -0.42
C ASP A 225 26.71 29.24 0.10
N LEU A 226 26.64 27.99 0.56
CA LEU A 226 27.81 27.21 1.02
C LEU A 226 28.81 27.00 -0.14
N TRP A 227 28.31 26.61 -1.31
CA TRP A 227 29.13 26.40 -2.49
C TRP A 227 29.84 27.69 -2.93
N ALA A 228 29.11 28.82 -2.94
CA ALA A 228 29.68 30.13 -3.31
C ALA A 228 30.78 30.58 -2.34
N LYS A 229 30.71 30.19 -1.06
CA LYS A 229 31.74 30.44 -0.03
C LYS A 229 32.91 29.46 -0.08
N GLY A 230 32.81 28.38 -0.86
CA GLY A 230 33.77 27.28 -0.88
C GLY A 230 33.66 26.33 0.32
N GLU A 231 32.58 26.40 1.08
CA GLU A 231 32.27 25.56 2.25
C GLU A 231 31.62 24.26 1.80
N THR A 232 32.38 23.29 1.33
CA THR A 232 31.84 22.05 0.73
C THR A 232 31.52 20.97 1.74
N GLU A 233 32.14 20.93 2.94
CA GLU A 233 31.94 19.88 3.93
C GLU A 233 30.49 19.69 4.37
N PRO A 234 29.68 20.74 4.69
CA PRO A 234 28.28 20.58 5.03
C PRO A 234 27.45 19.98 3.88
N ILE A 235 27.77 20.34 2.62
CA ILE A 235 27.12 19.77 1.43
C ILE A 235 27.43 18.27 1.32
N LEU A 236 28.68 17.87 1.55
CA LEU A 236 29.11 16.47 1.50
C LEU A 236 28.56 15.65 2.68
N GLU A 237 28.37 16.26 3.84
CA GLU A 237 27.68 15.62 4.98
C GLU A 237 26.20 15.40 4.66
N TYR A 238 25.53 16.38 4.09
CA TYR A 238 24.14 16.30 3.66
C TYR A 238 23.95 15.18 2.62
N LEU A 239 24.81 15.14 1.60
CA LEU A 239 24.84 14.10 0.57
C LEU A 239 25.07 12.69 1.16
N GLU A 240 25.90 12.56 2.19
CA GLU A 240 26.10 11.29 2.91
C GLU A 240 24.81 10.80 3.55
N TYR A 241 24.06 11.70 4.21
CA TYR A 241 22.77 11.35 4.80
C TYR A 241 21.73 10.93 3.76
N ASP A 242 21.73 11.57 2.56
CA ASP A 242 20.81 11.18 1.49
C ASP A 242 21.15 9.79 0.93
N LEU A 243 22.42 9.44 0.82
CA LEU A 243 22.87 8.09 0.46
C LEU A 243 22.49 7.05 1.51
N GLU A 244 22.69 7.35 2.81
CA GLU A 244 22.29 6.44 3.90
C GLU A 244 20.79 6.19 3.94
N ASP A 245 19.96 7.23 3.78
CA ASP A 245 18.51 7.09 3.78
C ASP A 245 18.04 6.27 2.58
N THR A 246 18.65 6.49 1.42
CA THR A 246 18.40 5.73 0.20
C THR A 246 18.76 4.25 0.39
N GLU A 247 19.91 3.93 0.99
CA GLU A 247 20.32 2.56 1.31
C GLU A 247 19.32 1.89 2.26
N ARG A 248 18.98 2.54 3.38
CA ARG A 248 18.05 1.99 4.38
C ARG A 248 16.65 1.73 3.81
N LEU A 249 16.13 2.66 3.01
CA LEU A 249 14.86 2.46 2.31
C LEU A 249 14.94 1.34 1.27
N ALA A 250 16.07 1.25 0.54
CA ALA A 250 16.28 0.18 -0.42
C ALA A 250 16.32 -1.19 0.27
N ASP A 251 17.05 -1.33 1.38
CA ASP A 251 17.12 -2.57 2.15
C ASP A 251 15.78 -2.99 2.78
N TYR A 252 14.90 -2.02 3.01
CA TYR A 252 13.54 -2.28 3.48
C TYR A 252 12.59 -2.69 2.35
N LEU A 253 12.66 -2.05 1.17
CA LEU A 253 11.64 -2.18 0.11
C LEU A 253 12.05 -3.16 -1.01
N VAL A 254 13.31 -3.14 -1.44
CA VAL A 254 13.76 -3.83 -2.66
C VAL A 254 13.82 -5.35 -2.53
N PRO A 255 14.18 -5.96 -1.38
CA PRO A 255 14.29 -7.42 -1.28
C PRO A 255 13.02 -8.17 -1.70
N SER A 256 11.83 -7.65 -1.33
CA SER A 256 10.55 -8.27 -1.69
C SER A 256 10.30 -8.28 -3.21
N ILE A 257 10.92 -7.36 -3.97
CA ILE A 257 10.86 -7.29 -5.43
C ILE A 257 11.95 -8.17 -6.03
N TYR A 258 13.15 -8.08 -5.48
CA TYR A 258 14.31 -8.84 -5.93
C TYR A 258 14.05 -10.35 -5.91
N TYR A 259 13.49 -10.88 -4.83
CA TYR A 259 13.17 -12.31 -4.72
C TYR A 259 12.00 -12.77 -5.60
N GLN A 260 11.24 -11.86 -6.22
CA GLN A 260 10.26 -12.25 -7.24
C GLN A 260 10.92 -12.89 -8.48
N GLN A 261 12.22 -12.64 -8.73
CA GLN A 261 12.96 -13.30 -9.81
C GLN A 261 12.99 -14.83 -9.66
N GLU A 262 12.84 -15.39 -8.45
CA GLU A 262 12.84 -16.83 -8.24
C GLU A 262 11.64 -17.51 -8.87
N PHE A 263 10.53 -16.80 -9.05
CA PHE A 263 9.28 -17.37 -9.54
C PHE A 263 8.62 -16.56 -10.68
N ILE A 264 9.24 -15.46 -11.14
CA ILE A 264 8.81 -14.73 -12.34
C ILE A 264 9.93 -14.81 -13.38
N PRO A 265 9.85 -15.75 -14.33
CA PRO A 265 10.96 -16.05 -15.23
C PRO A 265 11.23 -14.89 -16.20
N GLY A 266 12.51 -14.62 -16.44
CA GLY A 266 12.97 -13.70 -17.47
C GLY A 266 12.68 -12.22 -17.23
N MET A 267 12.22 -11.82 -16.04
CA MET A 267 12.08 -10.40 -15.67
C MET A 267 13.28 -9.92 -14.85
N SER A 268 13.90 -8.82 -15.29
CA SER A 268 14.93 -8.14 -14.52
C SER A 268 14.35 -7.45 -13.28
N VAL A 269 15.19 -7.15 -12.29
CA VAL A 269 14.74 -6.41 -11.07
C VAL A 269 14.16 -5.05 -11.47
N GLN A 270 14.77 -4.37 -12.43
CA GLN A 270 14.26 -3.11 -12.96
C GLN A 270 12.85 -3.26 -13.55
N ALA A 271 12.57 -4.33 -14.26
CA ALA A 271 11.24 -4.60 -14.80
C ALA A 271 10.23 -4.95 -13.68
N LEU A 272 10.65 -5.77 -12.70
CA LEU A 272 9.83 -6.13 -11.55
C LEU A 272 9.46 -4.92 -10.69
N ALA A 273 10.37 -3.95 -10.57
CA ALA A 273 10.19 -2.74 -9.77
C ALA A 273 9.09 -1.80 -10.31
N VAL A 274 8.81 -1.83 -11.61
CA VAL A 274 7.90 -0.87 -12.25
C VAL A 274 6.64 -1.50 -12.85
N ASN A 275 6.65 -2.79 -13.15
CA ASN A 275 5.49 -3.47 -13.71
C ASN A 275 4.45 -3.82 -12.64
N GLY A 276 3.17 -3.66 -12.98
CA GLY A 276 2.07 -4.09 -12.14
C GLY A 276 1.98 -5.61 -12.00
N ASN A 277 1.33 -6.07 -10.94
CA ASN A 277 1.22 -7.51 -10.65
C ASN A 277 0.46 -8.28 -11.75
N GLY A 278 -0.46 -7.63 -12.47
CA GLY A 278 -1.12 -8.23 -13.65
C GLY A 278 -0.12 -8.67 -14.72
N THR A 279 0.82 -7.79 -15.10
CA THR A 279 1.89 -8.13 -16.06
C THR A 279 2.80 -9.25 -15.54
N LYS A 280 3.07 -9.27 -14.23
CA LYS A 280 3.89 -10.32 -13.61
C LYS A 280 3.20 -11.67 -13.65
N TRP A 281 1.91 -11.74 -13.34
CA TRP A 281 1.13 -12.97 -13.44
C TRP A 281 1.00 -13.46 -14.88
N GLN A 282 0.76 -12.55 -15.83
CA GLN A 282 0.76 -12.91 -17.25
C GLN A 282 2.10 -13.56 -17.64
N ARG A 283 3.24 -12.98 -17.22
CA ARG A 283 4.57 -13.54 -17.52
C ARG A 283 4.78 -14.93 -16.93
N ILE A 284 4.30 -15.18 -15.70
CA ILE A 284 4.33 -16.52 -15.09
C ILE A 284 3.55 -17.51 -15.96
N LEU A 285 2.35 -17.14 -16.42
CA LEU A 285 1.52 -18.03 -17.22
C LEU A 285 2.08 -18.24 -18.62
N GLU A 286 2.64 -17.23 -19.26
CA GLU A 286 3.36 -17.36 -20.53
C GLU A 286 4.47 -18.42 -20.46
N ASP A 287 5.22 -18.44 -19.37
CA ASP A 287 6.26 -19.46 -19.12
C ASP A 287 5.68 -20.86 -18.92
N GLN A 288 4.47 -20.97 -18.36
CA GLN A 288 3.78 -22.26 -18.20
C GLN A 288 3.16 -22.80 -19.50
N TYR A 289 3.03 -21.96 -20.52
CA TYR A 289 2.48 -22.30 -21.84
C TYR A 289 3.47 -21.97 -22.98
N PRO A 290 4.68 -22.58 -22.98
CA PRO A 290 5.71 -22.24 -23.94
C PRO A 290 5.23 -22.49 -25.39
N GLY A 291 5.50 -21.54 -26.27
CA GLY A 291 5.13 -21.62 -27.70
C GLY A 291 3.65 -21.39 -27.99
N GLN A 292 2.82 -21.17 -26.99
CA GLN A 292 1.41 -20.82 -27.19
C GLN A 292 1.22 -19.29 -27.23
N PRO A 293 0.32 -18.78 -28.08
CA PRO A 293 0.00 -17.35 -28.08
C PRO A 293 -0.70 -16.95 -26.78
N VAL A 294 -0.41 -15.74 -26.30
CA VAL A 294 -1.13 -15.17 -25.16
C VAL A 294 -2.61 -15.02 -25.54
N PRO A 295 -3.54 -15.53 -24.72
CA PRO A 295 -4.98 -15.39 -24.99
C PRO A 295 -5.40 -13.92 -25.11
N ALA A 296 -6.42 -13.65 -25.91
CA ALA A 296 -7.02 -12.33 -25.99
C ALA A 296 -7.59 -11.88 -24.63
N THR A 297 -7.50 -10.58 -24.33
CA THR A 297 -8.11 -9.99 -23.14
C THR A 297 -9.64 -9.95 -23.29
N ASP A 298 -10.35 -10.12 -22.18
CA ASP A 298 -11.81 -9.89 -22.14
C ASP A 298 -12.11 -8.40 -22.06
N ASP A 299 -13.26 -8.02 -22.57
CA ASP A 299 -13.82 -6.70 -22.36
C ASP A 299 -14.15 -6.49 -20.88
N VAL A 300 -13.98 -5.24 -20.44
CA VAL A 300 -14.27 -4.86 -19.06
C VAL A 300 -15.75 -5.04 -18.76
N VAL A 301 -16.06 -5.80 -17.73
CA VAL A 301 -17.43 -6.01 -17.25
C VAL A 301 -17.45 -5.76 -15.75
N GLU A 302 -18.43 -5.02 -15.26
CA GLU A 302 -18.62 -4.78 -13.83
C GLU A 302 -19.14 -6.02 -13.12
N PHE A 303 -18.73 -6.20 -11.88
CA PHE A 303 -19.25 -7.22 -10.96
C PHE A 303 -19.13 -6.75 -9.51
N GLU A 304 -19.87 -7.39 -8.62
CA GLU A 304 -19.89 -7.05 -7.21
C GLU A 304 -18.59 -7.50 -6.51
N GLY A 305 -17.99 -6.61 -5.73
CA GLY A 305 -16.77 -6.84 -4.96
C GLY A 305 -17.01 -7.63 -3.66
N GLY A 306 -16.10 -7.46 -2.70
CA GLY A 306 -16.24 -8.05 -1.36
C GLY A 306 -17.34 -7.39 -0.54
N LEU A 307 -17.80 -8.08 0.52
CA LEU A 307 -18.76 -7.54 1.47
C LEU A 307 -18.12 -6.46 2.33
N THR A 308 -18.79 -5.31 2.39
CA THR A 308 -18.42 -4.24 3.33
C THR A 308 -19.66 -3.78 4.07
N LEU A 309 -19.59 -3.73 5.40
CA LEU A 309 -20.65 -3.29 6.28
C LEU A 309 -20.02 -2.49 7.43
N GLY A 310 -20.63 -1.38 7.82
CA GLY A 310 -20.27 -0.66 9.04
C GLY A 310 -21.53 -0.36 9.84
N VAL A 311 -21.44 -0.52 11.14
CA VAL A 311 -22.49 -0.14 12.09
C VAL A 311 -21.92 0.96 12.97
N ALA A 312 -22.58 2.11 13.02
CA ALA A 312 -22.13 3.24 13.84
C ALA A 312 -22.22 2.88 15.31
N GLY A 313 -21.18 3.20 16.09
CA GLY A 313 -21.18 2.88 17.51
C GLY A 313 -19.86 3.14 18.21
N LEU A 314 -19.95 3.14 19.56
CA LEU A 314 -18.80 3.06 20.46
C LEU A 314 -18.84 1.70 21.16
N TYR A 315 -18.01 0.80 20.70
CA TYR A 315 -17.95 -0.61 21.11
C TYR A 315 -16.87 -0.81 22.18
N ARG A 316 -17.15 -1.65 23.18
CA ARG A 316 -16.17 -2.07 24.20
C ARG A 316 -15.77 -3.52 23.99
N ASN A 317 -14.59 -3.91 24.49
CA ASN A 317 -14.06 -5.27 24.40
C ASN A 317 -14.13 -5.83 22.96
N VAL A 318 -13.43 -5.19 22.05
CA VAL A 318 -13.49 -5.49 20.62
C VAL A 318 -12.39 -6.46 20.19
N SER A 319 -12.70 -7.28 19.19
CA SER A 319 -11.77 -8.16 18.50
C SER A 319 -11.93 -7.98 17.00
N LYS A 320 -10.83 -8.04 16.27
CA LYS A 320 -10.85 -8.14 14.81
C LYS A 320 -10.21 -9.44 14.38
N VAL A 321 -10.93 -10.17 13.54
CA VAL A 321 -10.50 -11.43 12.95
C VAL A 321 -10.48 -11.28 11.44
N ASP A 322 -9.40 -11.74 10.80
CA ASP A 322 -9.22 -11.68 9.36
C ASP A 322 -8.97 -13.07 8.78
N VAL A 323 -9.56 -13.36 7.61
CA VAL A 323 -9.26 -14.58 6.88
C VAL A 323 -7.90 -14.49 6.21
N SER A 324 -7.03 -15.44 6.54
CA SER A 324 -5.69 -15.51 5.95
C SER A 324 -5.76 -15.77 4.44
N SER A 325 -5.49 -14.74 3.62
CA SER A 325 -5.49 -14.82 2.16
C SER A 325 -6.84 -15.35 1.59
N LEU A 326 -7.97 -14.71 1.94
CA LEU A 326 -9.34 -15.14 1.60
C LEU A 326 -9.48 -15.56 0.14
N TYR A 327 -9.25 -14.68 -0.82
CA TYR A 327 -9.45 -14.98 -2.24
C TYR A 327 -8.54 -16.08 -2.78
N PRO A 328 -7.24 -16.12 -2.47
CA PRO A 328 -6.37 -17.27 -2.78
C PRO A 328 -6.89 -18.59 -2.23
N SER A 329 -7.36 -18.63 -0.97
CA SER A 329 -7.90 -19.82 -0.35
C SER A 329 -9.20 -20.30 -1.05
N ILE A 330 -10.09 -19.37 -1.40
CA ILE A 330 -11.30 -19.63 -2.19
C ILE A 330 -10.95 -20.21 -3.56
N MET A 331 -9.99 -19.59 -4.27
CA MET A 331 -9.57 -20.07 -5.58
C MET A 331 -9.07 -21.51 -5.53
N LEU A 332 -8.26 -21.86 -4.53
CA LEU A 332 -7.74 -23.22 -4.34
C LEU A 332 -8.84 -24.20 -3.93
N ARG A 333 -9.67 -23.84 -2.94
CA ARG A 333 -10.72 -24.74 -2.41
C ARG A 333 -11.76 -25.08 -3.48
N TYR A 334 -12.22 -24.09 -4.22
CA TYR A 334 -13.31 -24.27 -5.20
C TYR A 334 -12.81 -24.41 -6.64
N GLY A 335 -11.49 -24.49 -6.87
CA GLY A 335 -10.89 -24.66 -8.20
C GLY A 335 -11.19 -23.51 -9.16
N ILE A 336 -11.33 -22.27 -8.65
CA ILE A 336 -11.69 -21.12 -9.48
C ILE A 336 -10.42 -20.54 -10.12
N CYS A 337 -10.33 -20.62 -11.45
CA CYS A 337 -9.25 -20.02 -12.24
C CYS A 337 -9.80 -19.50 -13.58
N SER A 338 -8.96 -18.84 -14.36
CA SER A 338 -9.34 -18.38 -15.70
C SER A 338 -9.74 -19.54 -16.60
N ARG A 339 -10.81 -19.38 -17.40
CA ARG A 339 -11.17 -20.33 -18.48
C ARG A 339 -10.11 -20.42 -19.58
N LYS A 340 -9.21 -19.44 -19.63
CA LYS A 340 -8.09 -19.36 -20.58
C LYS A 340 -6.85 -20.10 -20.06
N ASP A 341 -6.92 -20.73 -18.88
CA ASP A 341 -5.90 -21.55 -18.25
C ASP A 341 -6.38 -23.02 -18.17
N PRO A 342 -6.42 -23.75 -19.31
CA PRO A 342 -7.05 -25.07 -19.39
C PRO A 342 -6.34 -26.15 -18.58
N GLN A 343 -5.08 -25.95 -18.22
CA GLN A 343 -4.29 -26.88 -17.39
C GLN A 343 -4.22 -26.44 -15.92
N VAL A 344 -5.00 -25.44 -15.51
CA VAL A 344 -5.05 -24.90 -14.14
C VAL A 344 -3.69 -24.53 -13.55
N LYS A 345 -2.77 -24.07 -14.39
CA LYS A 345 -1.40 -23.69 -14.02
C LYS A 345 -1.38 -22.56 -13.01
N MET A 346 -2.36 -21.65 -13.10
CA MET A 346 -2.57 -20.57 -12.15
C MET A 346 -2.72 -21.11 -10.72
N LEU A 347 -3.55 -22.14 -10.53
CA LEU A 347 -3.74 -22.76 -9.21
C LEU A 347 -2.53 -23.59 -8.78
N SER A 348 -1.81 -24.20 -9.71
CA SER A 348 -0.55 -24.91 -9.42
C SER A 348 0.52 -23.96 -8.85
N VAL A 349 0.69 -22.81 -9.48
CA VAL A 349 1.60 -21.75 -8.99
C VAL A 349 1.13 -21.21 -7.63
N LEU A 350 -0.18 -20.95 -7.50
CA LEU A 350 -0.77 -20.44 -6.25
C LEU A 350 -0.53 -21.40 -5.08
N ALA A 351 -0.84 -22.67 -5.24
CA ALA A 351 -0.67 -23.70 -4.21
C ALA A 351 0.80 -23.78 -3.76
N SER A 352 1.73 -23.82 -4.72
CA SER A 352 3.16 -23.87 -4.43
C SER A 352 3.64 -22.64 -3.68
N ARG A 353 3.21 -21.45 -4.11
CA ARG A 353 3.62 -20.20 -3.45
C ARG A 353 3.03 -20.06 -2.04
N LEU A 354 1.80 -20.55 -1.83
CA LEU A 354 1.17 -20.52 -0.52
C LEU A 354 1.90 -21.46 0.46
N THR A 355 2.19 -22.68 0.04
CA THR A 355 2.96 -23.67 0.83
C THR A 355 4.35 -23.14 1.19
N GLU A 356 5.08 -22.62 0.21
CA GLU A 356 6.41 -22.05 0.42
C GLU A 356 6.36 -20.82 1.34
N ARG A 357 5.36 -19.95 1.19
CA ARG A 357 5.18 -18.81 2.09
C ARG A 357 4.95 -19.22 3.54
N LEU A 358 4.16 -20.27 3.80
CA LEU A 358 3.94 -20.76 5.16
C LEU A 358 5.23 -21.28 5.78
N ARG A 359 6.04 -22.05 5.02
CA ARG A 359 7.36 -22.52 5.44
C ARG A 359 8.30 -21.34 5.76
N LEU A 360 8.39 -20.36 4.86
CA LEU A 360 9.21 -19.16 5.03
C LEU A 360 8.74 -18.29 6.20
N LYS A 361 7.41 -18.18 6.43
CA LYS A 361 6.84 -17.45 7.59
C LYS A 361 7.28 -18.08 8.92
N ALA A 362 7.37 -19.40 8.98
CA ALA A 362 7.86 -20.10 10.17
C ALA A 362 9.35 -19.81 10.44
N LEU A 363 10.21 -19.85 9.42
CA LEU A 363 11.64 -19.50 9.53
C LEU A 363 11.83 -18.01 9.90
N ALA A 364 11.04 -17.12 9.29
CA ALA A 364 11.10 -15.69 9.61
C ALA A 364 10.76 -15.39 11.07
N LYS A 365 9.82 -16.14 11.69
CA LYS A 365 9.52 -16.05 13.12
C LYS A 365 10.70 -16.48 14.01
N GLN A 366 11.63 -17.29 13.48
CA GLN A 366 12.88 -17.70 14.16
C GLN A 366 14.04 -16.71 13.92
N GLY A 367 13.78 -15.59 13.24
CA GLY A 367 14.76 -14.53 12.98
C GLY A 367 15.46 -14.62 11.62
N ASP A 368 15.10 -15.56 10.74
CA ASP A 368 15.66 -15.64 9.39
C ASP A 368 15.18 -14.46 8.53
N ARG A 369 16.08 -13.49 8.31
CA ARG A 369 15.83 -12.27 7.54
C ARG A 369 15.56 -12.57 6.06
N VAL A 370 16.28 -13.51 5.46
CA VAL A 370 16.10 -13.88 4.04
C VAL A 370 14.73 -14.56 3.85
N ALA A 371 14.37 -15.46 4.77
CA ALA A 371 13.03 -16.06 4.76
C ALA A 371 11.93 -15.01 4.92
N HIS A 372 12.14 -14.00 5.78
CA HIS A 372 11.21 -12.87 5.92
C HIS A 372 11.02 -12.13 4.59
N GLN A 373 12.08 -11.80 3.89
CA GLN A 373 12.04 -11.09 2.61
C GLN A 373 11.36 -11.92 1.51
N LYS A 374 11.70 -13.20 1.40
CA LYS A 374 11.12 -14.13 0.42
C LYS A 374 9.62 -14.38 0.66
N GLN A 375 9.19 -14.51 1.93
CA GLN A 375 7.77 -14.67 2.23
C GLN A 375 6.97 -13.41 1.89
N GLN A 376 7.56 -12.20 2.01
CA GLN A 376 6.91 -10.96 1.57
C GLN A 376 6.77 -10.91 0.05
N ALA A 377 7.79 -11.32 -0.71
CA ALA A 377 7.71 -11.45 -2.17
C ALA A 377 6.56 -12.38 -2.60
N SER A 378 6.43 -13.54 -1.95
CA SER A 378 5.33 -14.49 -2.18
C SER A 378 3.98 -13.92 -1.80
N LYS A 379 3.88 -13.22 -0.65
CA LYS A 379 2.63 -12.58 -0.17
C LYS A 379 2.06 -11.60 -1.19
N ILE A 380 2.90 -10.74 -1.75
CA ILE A 380 2.48 -9.75 -2.76
C ILE A 380 1.87 -10.46 -3.97
N MET A 381 2.51 -11.49 -4.47
CA MET A 381 2.05 -12.21 -5.66
C MET A 381 0.78 -13.02 -5.39
N ILE A 382 0.73 -13.78 -4.29
CA ILE A 382 -0.44 -14.55 -3.89
C ILE A 382 -1.68 -13.65 -3.78
N ASN A 383 -1.58 -12.54 -3.05
CA ASN A 383 -2.70 -11.64 -2.83
C ASN A 383 -3.14 -10.88 -4.10
N SER A 384 -2.26 -10.74 -5.09
CA SER A 384 -2.58 -10.07 -6.36
C SER A 384 -3.26 -10.95 -7.40
N LEU A 385 -3.34 -12.28 -7.18
CA LEU A 385 -3.85 -13.21 -8.19
C LEU A 385 -5.33 -12.98 -8.51
N TYR A 386 -6.16 -12.79 -7.49
CA TYR A 386 -7.57 -12.44 -7.71
C TYR A 386 -7.70 -11.16 -8.57
N GLY A 387 -6.95 -10.10 -8.21
CA GLY A 387 -6.95 -8.86 -8.96
C GLY A 387 -6.49 -9.03 -10.42
N PHE A 388 -5.64 -10.02 -10.69
CA PHE A 388 -5.24 -10.36 -12.05
C PHE A 388 -6.41 -10.83 -12.91
N LEU A 389 -7.32 -11.64 -12.37
CA LEU A 389 -8.53 -12.09 -13.10
C LEU A 389 -9.40 -10.92 -13.57
N GLY A 390 -9.51 -9.86 -12.77
CA GLY A 390 -10.27 -8.65 -13.10
C GLY A 390 -9.44 -7.53 -13.72
N THR A 391 -8.18 -7.77 -14.13
CA THR A 391 -7.32 -6.73 -14.70
C THR A 391 -7.56 -6.58 -16.20
N PRO A 392 -7.91 -5.38 -16.69
CA PRO A 392 -8.03 -5.14 -18.12
C PRO A 392 -6.68 -5.17 -18.84
N GLY A 393 -6.67 -5.62 -20.09
CA GLY A 393 -5.48 -5.59 -20.95
C GLY A 393 -4.44 -6.67 -20.66
N VAL A 394 -4.76 -7.69 -19.85
CA VAL A 394 -3.91 -8.89 -19.63
C VAL A 394 -4.57 -10.12 -20.23
N GLY A 395 -3.77 -11.03 -20.79
CA GLY A 395 -4.27 -12.10 -21.63
C GLY A 395 -5.07 -13.20 -20.95
N TYR A 396 -4.79 -13.50 -19.70
CA TYR A 396 -5.47 -14.58 -18.95
C TYR A 396 -6.54 -14.05 -17.99
N ASN A 397 -7.01 -12.80 -18.16
CA ASN A 397 -8.09 -12.26 -17.37
C ASN A 397 -9.41 -13.01 -17.60
N ASP A 398 -10.28 -13.00 -16.60
CA ASP A 398 -11.58 -13.69 -16.63
C ASP A 398 -12.51 -13.07 -15.57
N TYR A 399 -13.38 -12.18 -16.00
CA TYR A 399 -14.29 -11.46 -15.10
C TYR A 399 -15.34 -12.37 -14.45
N GLU A 400 -15.74 -13.47 -15.11
CA GLU A 400 -16.67 -14.44 -14.49
C GLU A 400 -15.99 -15.18 -13.33
N ALA A 401 -14.73 -15.60 -13.51
CA ALA A 401 -13.96 -16.17 -12.42
C ALA A 401 -13.75 -15.17 -11.27
N ALA A 402 -13.46 -13.91 -11.60
CA ALA A 402 -13.33 -12.85 -10.58
C ALA A 402 -14.64 -12.62 -9.80
N ALA A 403 -15.79 -12.59 -10.49
CA ALA A 403 -17.11 -12.47 -9.88
C ALA A 403 -17.44 -13.65 -8.95
N LEU A 404 -17.12 -14.88 -9.35
CA LEU A 404 -17.28 -16.07 -8.50
C LEU A 404 -16.41 -15.99 -7.24
N VAL A 405 -15.13 -15.60 -7.35
CA VAL A 405 -14.25 -15.47 -6.17
C VAL A 405 -14.81 -14.47 -5.16
N THR A 406 -15.33 -13.32 -5.61
CA THR A 406 -15.93 -12.34 -4.68
C THR A 406 -17.25 -12.80 -4.10
N ALA A 407 -18.08 -13.53 -4.85
CA ALA A 407 -19.32 -14.08 -4.36
C ALA A 407 -19.07 -15.10 -3.23
N TYR A 408 -18.14 -16.04 -3.43
CA TYR A 408 -17.71 -16.95 -2.34
C TYR A 408 -17.11 -16.17 -1.15
N GLY A 409 -16.35 -15.10 -1.41
CA GLY A 409 -15.83 -14.23 -0.36
C GLY A 409 -16.94 -13.59 0.49
N ARG A 410 -18.00 -13.08 -0.16
CA ARG A 410 -19.18 -12.55 0.54
C ARG A 410 -19.90 -13.62 1.34
N ALA A 411 -20.04 -14.82 0.79
CA ALA A 411 -20.67 -15.94 1.50
C ALA A 411 -19.87 -16.34 2.75
N VAL A 412 -18.55 -16.41 2.68
CA VAL A 412 -17.68 -16.67 3.84
C VAL A 412 -17.82 -15.54 4.88
N ALA A 413 -17.81 -14.27 4.45
CA ALA A 413 -17.97 -13.16 5.37
C ALA A 413 -19.34 -13.18 6.08
N ARG A 414 -20.42 -13.50 5.38
CA ARG A 414 -21.76 -13.68 5.99
C ARG A 414 -21.79 -14.84 7.00
N LEU A 415 -21.13 -15.95 6.67
CA LEU A 415 -20.99 -17.07 7.61
C LEU A 415 -20.28 -16.63 8.89
N MET A 416 -19.16 -15.88 8.77
CA MET A 416 -18.46 -15.34 9.94
C MET A 416 -19.37 -14.43 10.78
N VAL A 417 -20.11 -13.52 10.16
CA VAL A 417 -21.09 -12.66 10.84
C VAL A 417 -22.11 -13.49 11.61
N THR A 418 -22.73 -14.46 10.95
CA THR A 418 -23.73 -15.34 11.57
C THR A 418 -23.19 -16.08 12.80
N ILE A 419 -21.99 -16.64 12.70
CA ILE A 419 -21.37 -17.38 13.82
C ILE A 419 -20.99 -16.43 14.98
N ILE A 420 -20.44 -15.25 14.68
CA ILE A 420 -20.13 -14.25 15.70
C ILE A 420 -21.38 -13.85 16.49
N GLU A 421 -22.48 -13.56 15.80
CA GLU A 421 -23.75 -13.18 16.43
C GLU A 421 -24.38 -14.34 17.24
N GLN A 422 -24.36 -15.56 16.70
CA GLN A 422 -24.84 -16.75 17.41
C GLN A 422 -24.03 -17.06 18.68
N ALA A 423 -22.72 -16.74 18.66
CA ALA A 423 -21.84 -16.90 19.82
C ALA A 423 -21.92 -15.72 20.81
N GLY A 424 -22.84 -14.75 20.59
CA GLY A 424 -23.13 -13.61 21.47
C GLY A 424 -22.23 -12.39 21.20
N GLY A 425 -21.55 -12.32 20.09
CA GLY A 425 -20.83 -11.12 19.63
C GLY A 425 -21.76 -10.13 18.94
N THR A 426 -21.34 -8.87 18.87
CA THR A 426 -22.02 -7.82 18.10
C THR A 426 -21.09 -7.32 17.00
N VAL A 427 -21.46 -7.51 15.73
CA VAL A 427 -20.65 -7.09 14.60
C VAL A 427 -20.66 -5.57 14.46
N ALA A 428 -19.47 -4.97 14.39
CA ALA A 428 -19.26 -3.54 14.22
C ALA A 428 -18.86 -3.16 12.79
N GLU A 429 -18.02 -3.97 12.16
CA GLU A 429 -17.59 -3.76 10.77
C GLU A 429 -17.26 -5.08 10.08
N VAL A 430 -17.59 -5.14 8.79
CA VAL A 430 -17.10 -6.19 7.86
C VAL A 430 -16.31 -5.47 6.76
N ASP A 431 -15.08 -5.90 6.52
CA ASP A 431 -14.24 -5.38 5.45
C ASP A 431 -13.63 -6.53 4.65
N THR A 432 -14.38 -7.00 3.68
CA THR A 432 -13.96 -8.02 2.69
C THR A 432 -13.59 -9.37 3.31
N ASP A 433 -12.48 -9.43 4.04
CA ASP A 433 -11.87 -10.63 4.64
C ASP A 433 -11.82 -10.58 6.17
N GLY A 434 -12.20 -9.42 6.75
CA GLY A 434 -12.13 -9.19 8.18
C GLY A 434 -13.45 -8.77 8.79
N VAL A 435 -13.67 -9.19 10.06
CA VAL A 435 -14.81 -8.78 10.87
C VAL A 435 -14.34 -8.22 12.19
N LEU A 436 -14.73 -6.95 12.46
CA LEU A 436 -14.58 -6.29 13.75
C LEU A 436 -15.87 -6.49 14.54
N PHE A 437 -15.77 -7.01 15.75
CA PHE A 437 -16.91 -7.25 16.61
C PHE A 437 -16.62 -6.90 18.08
N SER A 438 -17.66 -6.62 18.84
CA SER A 438 -17.63 -6.50 20.29
C SER A 438 -18.13 -7.81 20.90
N ALA A 439 -17.54 -8.23 22.02
CA ALA A 439 -17.93 -9.44 22.72
C ALA A 439 -18.17 -9.17 24.22
N PRO A 440 -18.98 -9.97 24.92
CA PRO A 440 -19.00 -9.96 26.36
C PRO A 440 -17.60 -10.23 26.95
N PRO A 441 -17.27 -9.70 28.14
CA PRO A 441 -15.97 -9.92 28.76
C PRO A 441 -15.58 -11.40 28.82
N GLY A 442 -14.36 -11.71 28.37
CA GLY A 442 -13.83 -13.08 28.35
C GLY A 442 -14.38 -14.01 27.26
N LYS A 443 -15.19 -13.52 26.31
CA LYS A 443 -15.78 -14.34 25.24
C LYS A 443 -15.05 -14.23 23.89
N ASN A 444 -14.09 -13.31 23.73
CA ASN A 444 -13.39 -13.08 22.47
C ASN A 444 -12.78 -14.37 21.89
N ASP A 445 -12.07 -15.16 22.71
CA ASP A 445 -11.43 -16.39 22.26
C ASP A 445 -12.45 -17.49 21.93
N HIS A 446 -13.54 -17.58 22.68
CA HIS A 446 -14.63 -18.51 22.41
C HIS A 446 -15.27 -18.21 21.03
N ILE A 447 -15.57 -16.94 20.75
CA ILE A 447 -16.12 -16.52 19.46
C ILE A 447 -15.13 -16.81 18.32
N PHE A 448 -13.84 -16.51 18.53
CA PHE A 448 -12.80 -16.82 17.56
C PHE A 448 -12.76 -18.33 17.23
N GLN A 449 -12.77 -19.19 18.25
CA GLN A 449 -12.77 -20.66 18.05
C GLN A 449 -14.04 -21.13 17.33
N ALA A 450 -15.20 -20.55 17.65
CA ALA A 450 -16.44 -20.88 16.95
C ALA A 450 -16.37 -20.50 15.45
N VAL A 451 -15.85 -19.31 15.12
CA VAL A 451 -15.64 -18.90 13.73
C VAL A 451 -14.66 -19.83 13.02
N GLN A 452 -13.51 -20.15 13.64
CA GLN A 452 -12.51 -21.04 13.06
C GLN A 452 -13.07 -22.44 12.78
N ALA A 453 -13.90 -22.97 13.68
CA ALA A 453 -14.50 -24.28 13.54
C ALA A 453 -15.61 -24.35 12.47
N ALA A 454 -16.30 -23.24 12.20
CA ALA A 454 -17.39 -23.17 11.23
C ALA A 454 -16.92 -22.90 9.80
N LEU A 455 -15.70 -22.40 9.64
CA LEU A 455 -15.17 -22.10 8.30
C LEU A 455 -14.83 -23.38 7.53
N PRO A 456 -15.06 -23.39 6.21
CA PRO A 456 -14.68 -24.50 5.35
C PRO A 456 -13.19 -24.83 5.43
N ASP A 457 -12.80 -26.11 5.33
CA ASP A 457 -11.40 -26.55 5.33
C ASP A 457 -10.53 -25.77 4.34
N GLY A 458 -9.36 -25.34 4.79
CA GLY A 458 -8.42 -24.53 4.01
C GLY A 458 -8.69 -23.02 4.03
N ILE A 459 -9.80 -22.58 4.66
CA ILE A 459 -10.08 -21.19 4.95
C ILE A 459 -9.83 -20.95 6.45
N ASN A 460 -8.78 -20.19 6.79
CA ASN A 460 -8.37 -20.01 8.18
C ASN A 460 -8.46 -18.55 8.58
N VAL A 461 -8.88 -18.29 9.82
CA VAL A 461 -8.85 -16.95 10.42
C VAL A 461 -7.64 -16.77 11.32
N GLU A 462 -7.19 -15.54 11.42
CA GLU A 462 -6.16 -15.08 12.37
C GLU A 462 -6.73 -13.91 13.18
N HIS A 463 -6.32 -13.79 14.44
CA HIS A 463 -6.54 -12.56 15.19
C HIS A 463 -5.70 -11.44 14.58
N GLU A 464 -6.34 -10.35 14.13
CA GLU A 464 -5.59 -9.14 13.78
C GLU A 464 -5.22 -8.38 15.05
N PHE A 465 -6.22 -8.16 15.93
CA PHE A 465 -6.01 -7.56 17.25
C PHE A 465 -7.20 -7.79 18.19
N GLN A 466 -6.94 -7.59 19.50
CA GLN A 466 -7.94 -7.35 20.53
C GLN A 466 -7.70 -5.98 21.14
N ALA A 467 -8.75 -5.24 21.49
CA ALA A 467 -8.63 -3.88 22.03
C ALA A 467 -9.75 -3.55 23.02
N ALA A 468 -9.50 -2.54 23.83
CA ALA A 468 -10.45 -2.10 24.86
C ALA A 468 -11.74 -1.53 24.26
N ALA A 469 -11.62 -0.76 23.17
CA ALA A 469 -12.77 -0.16 22.51
C ALA A 469 -12.51 0.15 21.02
N ALA A 470 -13.60 0.35 20.26
CA ALA A 470 -13.56 0.91 18.91
C ALA A 470 -14.71 1.89 18.71
N PHE A 471 -14.43 2.94 17.95
CA PHE A 471 -15.42 3.95 17.54
C PHE A 471 -15.58 3.91 16.02
N ILE A 472 -16.82 3.76 15.54
CA ILE A 472 -17.21 3.83 14.13
C ILE A 472 -18.20 4.99 14.00
N PRO A 473 -17.84 6.06 13.26
CA PRO A 473 -18.74 7.20 13.10
C PRO A 473 -19.93 6.87 12.22
N ALA A 474 -21.05 7.55 12.45
CA ALA A 474 -22.22 7.45 11.61
C ALA A 474 -22.01 8.10 10.23
N ALA A 475 -22.63 7.54 9.20
CA ALA A 475 -22.81 8.18 7.91
C ALA A 475 -23.86 9.31 7.99
N GLN A 476 -24.12 10.01 6.88
CA GLN A 476 -25.08 11.11 6.85
C GLN A 476 -26.52 10.69 7.23
N ASP A 477 -26.88 9.42 7.02
CA ASP A 477 -28.18 8.87 7.40
C ASP A 477 -28.35 8.70 8.93
N GLY A 478 -27.24 8.85 9.67
CA GLY A 478 -27.18 8.76 11.13
C GLY A 478 -27.32 7.34 11.69
N ARG A 479 -27.40 6.31 10.84
CA ARG A 479 -27.61 4.90 11.20
C ARG A 479 -26.50 3.99 10.71
N THR A 480 -26.15 4.11 9.44
CA THR A 480 -25.06 3.32 8.83
C THR A 480 -23.72 3.80 9.37
N GLY A 481 -22.81 2.90 9.69
CA GLY A 481 -21.43 3.23 10.02
C GLY A 481 -20.62 3.50 8.75
N LEU A 482 -19.70 4.43 8.84
CA LEU A 482 -18.75 4.67 7.74
C LEU A 482 -17.75 3.52 7.66
N CYS A 483 -17.91 2.63 6.67
CA CYS A 483 -16.97 1.53 6.44
C CYS A 483 -15.53 2.03 6.27
N LYS A 484 -14.57 1.29 6.84
CA LYS A 484 -13.12 1.60 6.80
C LYS A 484 -12.75 2.93 7.48
N ASN A 485 -13.62 3.45 8.35
CA ASN A 485 -13.40 4.68 9.10
C ASN A 485 -13.63 4.42 10.59
N TYR A 486 -12.56 4.13 11.32
CA TYR A 486 -12.66 3.83 12.75
C TYR A 486 -11.45 4.30 13.55
N LEU A 487 -11.65 4.43 14.86
CA LEU A 487 -10.61 4.55 15.88
C LEU A 487 -10.67 3.30 16.76
N VAL A 488 -9.53 2.67 17.03
CA VAL A 488 -9.40 1.54 17.95
C VAL A 488 -8.48 1.94 19.10
N PHE A 489 -8.92 1.67 20.32
CA PHE A 489 -8.24 2.05 21.55
C PHE A 489 -7.71 0.79 22.25
N PHE A 490 -6.41 0.66 22.35
CA PHE A 490 -5.77 -0.47 23.03
C PHE A 490 -5.61 -0.21 24.53
N ALA A 491 -5.45 -1.30 25.29
CA ALA A 491 -5.31 -1.23 26.74
C ALA A 491 -4.03 -0.50 27.21
N ASP A 492 -3.00 -0.46 26.37
CA ASP A 492 -1.74 0.26 26.61
C ASP A 492 -1.80 1.76 26.27
N GLY A 493 -2.98 2.26 25.89
CA GLY A 493 -3.21 3.67 25.52
C GLY A 493 -2.92 3.99 24.04
N GLN A 494 -2.42 3.04 23.26
CA GLN A 494 -2.25 3.26 21.82
C GLN A 494 -3.59 3.41 21.11
N VAL A 495 -3.61 4.22 20.02
CA VAL A 495 -4.78 4.41 19.17
C VAL A 495 -4.43 4.06 17.72
N LYS A 496 -5.18 3.12 17.16
CA LYS A 496 -5.13 2.79 15.72
C LYS A 496 -6.25 3.55 15.01
N ALA A 497 -5.89 4.40 14.06
CA ALA A 497 -6.83 5.15 13.23
C ALA A 497 -6.95 4.53 11.84
N ALA A 498 -8.14 4.62 11.23
CA ALA A 498 -8.40 4.19 9.84
C ALA A 498 -9.21 5.25 9.08
N GLY A 499 -9.12 5.23 7.75
CA GLY A 499 -9.89 6.07 6.85
C GLY A 499 -9.73 7.57 7.08
N ARG A 500 -10.84 8.28 7.30
CA ARG A 500 -10.85 9.75 7.48
C ARG A 500 -9.97 10.25 8.62
N PHE A 501 -9.75 9.44 9.65
CA PHE A 501 -8.91 9.77 10.79
C PHE A 501 -7.41 9.82 10.49
N ARG A 502 -7.01 9.31 9.33
CA ARG A 502 -5.64 9.37 8.77
C ARG A 502 -5.46 10.44 7.70
N SER A 503 -6.48 11.23 7.40
CA SER A 503 -6.44 12.17 6.28
C SER A 503 -5.33 13.20 6.46
N ARG A 504 -4.52 13.36 5.41
CA ARG A 504 -3.43 14.36 5.34
C ARG A 504 -3.93 15.79 5.21
N ASP A 505 -5.20 15.95 4.87
CA ASP A 505 -5.85 17.25 4.71
C ASP A 505 -6.42 17.78 6.04
N ARG A 506 -6.17 17.07 7.14
CA ARG A 506 -6.60 17.43 8.49
C ARG A 506 -5.46 17.97 9.33
N SER A 507 -5.76 18.96 10.15
CA SER A 507 -4.86 19.50 11.18
C SER A 507 -4.61 18.47 12.30
N ASP A 508 -3.63 18.71 13.15
CA ASP A 508 -3.39 17.87 14.33
C ASP A 508 -4.58 17.90 15.27
N LEU A 509 -5.23 19.05 15.48
CA LEU A 509 -6.46 19.15 16.23
C LEU A 509 -7.52 18.17 15.70
N GLU A 510 -7.79 18.18 14.40
CA GLU A 510 -8.78 17.29 13.78
C GLU A 510 -8.44 15.80 13.89
N ARG A 511 -7.15 15.47 13.94
CA ARG A 511 -6.71 14.07 14.05
C ARG A 511 -6.72 13.55 15.48
N THR A 512 -6.43 14.41 16.46
CA THR A 512 -6.19 13.96 17.84
C THR A 512 -7.36 14.26 18.79
N TYR A 513 -8.07 15.37 18.59
CA TYR A 513 -9.13 15.78 19.51
C TYR A 513 -10.18 14.67 19.73
N GLN A 514 -10.76 14.14 18.66
CA GLN A 514 -11.82 13.13 18.76
C GLN A 514 -11.32 11.85 19.43
N ALA A 515 -10.10 11.43 19.14
CA ALA A 515 -9.49 10.27 19.79
C ALA A 515 -9.27 10.51 21.29
N THR A 516 -8.74 11.69 21.66
CA THR A 516 -8.52 12.05 23.06
C THR A 516 -9.84 12.19 23.83
N TYR A 517 -10.85 12.82 23.20
CA TYR A 517 -12.19 12.93 23.79
C TYR A 517 -12.78 11.53 24.08
N ILE A 518 -12.71 10.60 23.13
CA ILE A 518 -13.21 9.24 23.33
C ILE A 518 -12.41 8.50 24.42
N GLN A 519 -11.09 8.65 24.48
CA GLN A 519 -10.29 8.04 25.54
C GLN A 519 -10.71 8.52 26.93
N GLN A 520 -10.97 9.81 27.10
CA GLN A 520 -11.50 10.36 28.35
C GLN A 520 -12.92 9.88 28.64
N PHE A 521 -13.78 9.85 27.61
CA PHE A 521 -15.17 9.38 27.71
C PHE A 521 -15.27 7.91 28.13
N LEU A 522 -14.34 7.07 27.71
CA LEU A 522 -14.27 5.67 28.10
C LEU A 522 -13.88 5.49 29.57
N GLN A 523 -13.20 6.47 30.18
CA GLN A 523 -12.86 6.52 31.61
C GLN A 523 -14.01 7.13 32.42
N SER A 524 -14.43 8.32 32.03
CA SER A 524 -15.56 9.05 32.64
C SER A 524 -16.11 10.09 31.66
N PRO A 525 -17.43 10.18 31.44
CA PRO A 525 -18.04 11.25 30.66
C PRO A 525 -17.65 12.65 31.14
N GLU A 526 -17.48 12.86 32.47
CA GLU A 526 -17.12 14.14 33.08
C GLU A 526 -15.70 14.56 32.68
N MET A 527 -14.76 13.62 32.58
CA MET A 527 -13.40 13.91 32.12
C MET A 527 -13.39 14.36 30.65
N ALA A 528 -14.17 13.70 29.80
CA ALA A 528 -14.30 14.08 28.38
C ALA A 528 -14.91 15.49 28.25
N GLU A 529 -15.92 15.78 29.05
CA GLU A 529 -16.57 17.09 29.04
C GLU A 529 -15.65 18.20 29.56
N SER A 530 -14.84 17.94 30.59
CA SER A 530 -13.81 18.87 31.07
C SER A 530 -12.77 19.18 29.98
N LEU A 531 -12.27 18.15 29.27
CA LEU A 531 -11.38 18.33 28.13
C LEU A 531 -12.02 19.19 27.03
N HIS A 532 -13.32 18.95 26.76
CA HIS A 532 -14.05 19.69 25.74
C HIS A 532 -14.15 21.17 26.11
N GLN A 533 -14.57 21.49 27.34
CA GLN A 533 -14.71 22.87 27.83
C GLN A 533 -13.36 23.60 27.83
N GLU A 534 -12.28 22.95 28.28
CA GLU A 534 -10.94 23.54 28.25
C GLU A 534 -10.49 23.85 26.80
N THR A 535 -10.73 22.93 25.88
CA THR A 535 -10.37 23.12 24.47
C THR A 535 -11.18 24.25 23.83
N LEU A 536 -12.49 24.33 24.14
CA LEU A 536 -13.36 25.43 23.70
C LEU A 536 -12.87 26.78 24.20
N GLU A 537 -12.52 26.89 25.49
CA GLU A 537 -11.99 28.11 26.07
C GLU A 537 -10.70 28.55 25.37
N GLN A 538 -9.75 27.64 25.19
CA GLN A 538 -8.49 27.94 24.48
C GLN A 538 -8.72 28.38 23.04
N LEU A 539 -9.64 27.75 22.30
CA LEU A 539 -9.99 28.11 20.93
C LEU A 539 -10.73 29.45 20.85
N SER A 540 -11.70 29.69 21.71
CA SER A 540 -12.50 30.93 21.75
C SER A 540 -11.67 32.15 22.09
N THR A 541 -10.71 32.02 23.02
CA THR A 541 -9.77 33.06 23.43
C THR A 541 -8.55 33.18 22.55
N ARG A 542 -8.42 32.36 21.51
CA ARG A 542 -7.25 32.26 20.58
C ARG A 542 -5.93 31.93 21.28
N GLN A 543 -5.99 31.19 22.37
CA GLN A 543 -4.81 30.68 23.08
C GLN A 543 -4.38 29.31 22.58
N TYR A 544 -5.22 28.61 21.81
CA TYR A 544 -4.85 27.31 21.24
C TYR A 544 -3.73 27.47 20.21
N PRO A 545 -2.64 26.66 20.29
CA PRO A 545 -1.46 26.89 19.46
C PRO A 545 -1.76 26.67 17.96
N ILE A 546 -1.43 27.66 17.12
CA ILE A 546 -1.68 27.66 15.66
C ILE A 546 -1.10 26.43 14.97
N ARG A 547 0.06 25.92 15.41
CA ARG A 547 0.68 24.73 14.83
C ARG A 547 -0.24 23.51 14.81
N TYR A 548 -1.13 23.35 15.79
CA TYR A 548 -2.04 22.21 15.87
C TYR A 548 -3.31 22.36 15.02
N ILE A 549 -3.66 23.57 14.63
CA ILE A 549 -4.79 23.85 13.74
C ILE A 549 -4.36 24.05 12.28
N SER A 550 -3.05 24.05 12.02
CA SER A 550 -2.49 24.25 10.70
C SER A 550 -2.44 22.96 9.90
N VAL A 551 -2.67 23.09 8.57
CA VAL A 551 -2.54 22.04 7.59
C VAL A 551 -1.40 22.40 6.64
N THR A 552 -0.47 21.46 6.39
CA THR A 552 0.61 21.67 5.41
C THR A 552 0.42 20.73 4.24
N ARG A 553 0.15 21.25 3.05
CA ARG A 553 0.01 20.47 1.83
C ARG A 553 0.27 21.28 0.56
N LYS A 554 0.38 20.58 -0.58
CA LYS A 554 0.48 21.24 -1.88
C LYS A 554 -0.86 21.86 -2.29
N ILE A 555 -0.79 23.06 -2.90
CA ILE A 555 -1.95 23.67 -3.56
C ILE A 555 -2.33 22.79 -4.76
N ARG A 556 -3.58 22.32 -4.79
CA ARG A 556 -4.11 21.50 -5.89
C ARG A 556 -4.58 22.37 -7.03
N ARG A 557 -4.61 21.80 -8.22
CA ARG A 557 -5.13 22.49 -9.41
C ARG A 557 -6.59 22.90 -9.19
N GLY A 558 -6.88 24.18 -9.39
CA GLY A 558 -8.22 24.74 -9.24
C GLY A 558 -8.61 25.15 -7.81
N GLU A 559 -7.73 25.04 -6.82
CA GLU A 559 -7.96 25.48 -5.44
C GLU A 559 -7.77 26.97 -5.27
N LYS A 560 -8.72 27.76 -5.73
CA LYS A 560 -8.68 29.23 -5.69
C LYS A 560 -8.44 29.81 -4.29
N ALA A 561 -8.94 29.15 -3.24
CA ALA A 561 -8.81 29.61 -1.85
C ALA A 561 -7.37 29.64 -1.33
N LEU A 562 -6.44 28.88 -1.93
CA LEU A 562 -5.03 28.83 -1.52
C LEU A 562 -4.09 29.60 -2.47
N LEU A 563 -4.58 30.12 -3.60
CA LEU A 563 -3.75 30.85 -4.55
C LEU A 563 -3.20 32.18 -4.00
N ALA A 564 -3.81 32.71 -2.93
CA ALA A 564 -3.26 33.87 -2.21
C ALA A 564 -2.00 33.53 -1.40
N LEU A 565 -1.73 32.24 -1.15
CA LEU A 565 -0.61 31.75 -0.35
C LEU A 565 0.55 31.19 -1.19
N GLY A 566 0.33 30.94 -2.50
CA GLY A 566 1.31 30.40 -3.43
C GLY A 566 0.69 29.97 -4.75
N ASN A 567 1.49 29.37 -5.62
CA ASN A 567 1.06 28.86 -6.91
C ASN A 567 0.60 27.38 -6.82
N GLU A 568 -0.10 26.89 -7.86
CA GLU A 568 -0.41 25.46 -7.98
C GLU A 568 0.88 24.62 -7.88
N GLY A 569 0.87 23.65 -6.97
CA GLY A 569 2.02 22.78 -6.73
C GLY A 569 2.92 23.20 -5.57
N ASP A 570 2.84 24.46 -5.11
CA ASP A 570 3.61 24.93 -3.96
C ASP A 570 3.14 24.26 -2.65
N MET A 571 4.10 24.03 -1.76
CA MET A 571 3.82 23.59 -0.40
C MET A 571 3.47 24.80 0.46
N VAL A 572 2.28 24.80 1.04
CA VAL A 572 1.82 25.87 1.92
C VAL A 572 1.33 25.32 3.24
N THR A 573 1.61 26.05 4.32
CA THR A 573 1.03 25.83 5.65
C THR A 573 -0.03 26.88 5.89
N PHE A 574 -1.24 26.44 6.18
CA PHE A 574 -2.38 27.36 6.33
C PHE A 574 -3.38 26.83 7.37
N TYR A 575 -4.24 27.73 7.81
CA TYR A 575 -5.38 27.48 8.70
C TYR A 575 -6.54 28.38 8.30
N GLU A 576 -7.71 28.15 8.93
CA GLU A 576 -8.88 29.00 8.73
C GLU A 576 -8.69 30.31 9.48
N GLY A 577 -8.54 31.41 8.74
CA GLY A 577 -8.50 32.78 9.27
C GLY A 577 -9.88 33.42 9.35
N PRO A 578 -9.96 34.70 9.77
CA PRO A 578 -11.20 35.46 9.80
C PRO A 578 -11.96 35.43 8.47
N ASN A 579 -13.27 35.43 8.52
CA ASN A 579 -14.16 35.42 7.33
C ASN A 579 -14.03 34.19 6.42
N GLY A 580 -13.51 33.07 6.93
CA GLY A 580 -13.38 31.83 6.17
C GLY A 580 -12.26 31.82 5.12
N VAL A 581 -11.32 32.76 5.23
CA VAL A 581 -10.17 32.84 4.31
C VAL A 581 -9.03 31.99 4.85
N LYS A 582 -8.39 31.21 3.98
CA LYS A 582 -7.17 30.47 4.36
C LYS A 582 -5.98 31.41 4.46
N VAL A 583 -5.30 31.38 5.61
CA VAL A 583 -4.15 32.25 5.93
C VAL A 583 -2.96 31.45 6.43
N SER A 584 -1.75 31.98 6.26
CA SER A 584 -0.51 31.40 6.81
C SER A 584 -0.01 32.13 8.08
N SER A 585 -0.61 33.27 8.39
CA SER A 585 -0.24 34.10 9.57
C SER A 585 -1.44 34.92 10.04
N GLY A 586 -1.38 35.42 11.27
CA GLY A 586 -2.43 36.23 11.87
C GLY A 586 -3.41 35.42 12.74
N PRO A 587 -4.52 36.03 13.17
CA PRO A 587 -5.49 35.36 14.03
C PRO A 587 -6.29 34.30 13.26
N TYR A 588 -6.56 33.17 13.90
CA TYR A 588 -7.45 32.16 13.33
C TYR A 588 -8.93 32.47 13.62
N ASN A 589 -9.81 31.82 12.84
CA ASN A 589 -11.25 31.86 13.03
C ASN A 589 -11.66 30.98 14.22
N SER A 590 -11.74 31.56 15.40
CA SER A 590 -12.12 30.82 16.62
C SER A 590 -13.52 30.18 16.51
N TYR A 591 -14.48 30.85 15.87
CA TYR A 591 -15.83 30.31 15.68
C TYR A 591 -15.79 29.01 14.86
N HIS A 592 -15.02 29.00 13.75
CA HIS A 592 -14.86 27.79 12.92
C HIS A 592 -14.32 26.61 13.73
N TYR A 593 -13.24 26.81 14.50
CA TYR A 593 -12.63 25.71 15.25
C TYR A 593 -13.44 25.27 16.46
N CYS A 594 -14.16 26.18 17.13
CA CYS A 594 -15.13 25.82 18.15
C CYS A 594 -16.27 24.97 17.58
N ALA A 595 -16.87 25.39 16.46
CA ALA A 595 -17.91 24.61 15.79
C ALA A 595 -17.41 23.22 15.35
N LEU A 596 -16.17 23.13 14.88
CA LEU A 596 -15.54 21.89 14.47
C LEU A 596 -15.42 20.87 15.62
N ILE A 597 -14.95 21.27 16.79
CA ILE A 597 -14.85 20.35 17.94
C ILE A 597 -16.20 20.01 18.55
N GLU A 598 -17.19 20.92 18.46
CA GLU A 598 -18.58 20.63 18.85
C GLU A 598 -19.18 19.55 17.94
N GLU A 599 -18.97 19.63 16.62
CA GLU A 599 -19.39 18.61 15.68
C GLU A 599 -18.74 17.25 15.99
N MET A 600 -17.43 17.25 16.24
CA MET A 600 -16.70 16.03 16.60
C MET A 600 -17.19 15.40 17.91
N ARG A 601 -17.51 16.23 18.92
CA ARG A 601 -18.13 15.79 20.18
C ARG A 601 -19.52 15.20 19.91
N ALA A 602 -20.35 15.91 19.17
CA ALA A 602 -21.70 15.46 18.82
C ALA A 602 -21.70 14.12 18.08
N ASP A 603 -20.74 13.91 17.15
CA ASP A 603 -20.53 12.63 16.46
C ASP A 603 -20.29 11.47 17.44
N VAL A 604 -19.53 11.71 18.51
CA VAL A 604 -19.28 10.69 19.53
C VAL A 604 -20.52 10.43 20.37
N LEU A 605 -21.14 11.50 20.90
CA LEU A 605 -22.31 11.39 21.77
C LEU A 605 -23.50 10.71 21.06
N LYS A 606 -23.70 11.00 19.77
CA LYS A 606 -24.75 10.40 18.94
C LYS A 606 -24.69 8.88 18.93
N VAL A 607 -23.51 8.29 18.92
CA VAL A 607 -23.33 6.83 18.83
C VAL A 607 -23.01 6.19 20.20
N ALA A 608 -22.69 7.01 21.21
CA ALA A 608 -22.43 6.55 22.57
C ALA A 608 -23.71 6.51 23.44
N ASP A 609 -24.81 7.17 23.02
CA ASP A 609 -26.07 7.19 23.77
C ASP A 609 -26.81 5.86 23.63
N PRO A 610 -27.00 5.11 24.75
CA PRO A 610 -27.73 3.84 24.74
C PRO A 610 -29.18 3.95 24.26
N GLN A 611 -29.83 5.11 24.43
CA GLN A 611 -31.22 5.33 24.00
C GLN A 611 -31.31 5.49 22.47
N LEU A 612 -30.32 6.09 21.84
CA LEU A 612 -30.22 6.16 20.38
C LEU A 612 -29.85 4.82 19.77
N LEU A 613 -29.05 4.00 20.46
CA LEU A 613 -28.70 2.63 20.05
C LEU A 613 -29.87 1.66 20.22
N SER A 614 -30.71 1.80 21.26
CA SER A 614 -31.89 0.95 21.46
C SER A 614 -33.00 1.19 20.43
N ALA A 615 -33.10 2.41 19.90
CA ALA A 615 -34.01 2.75 18.79
C ALA A 615 -33.48 2.27 17.43
N THR A 616 -32.22 1.84 17.36
CA THR A 616 -31.50 1.44 16.15
C THR A 616 -30.92 0.03 16.21
N GLN A 617 -31.35 -0.83 17.18
CA GLN A 617 -31.06 -2.25 17.03
C GLN A 617 -31.54 -2.66 15.65
N PRO A 618 -30.67 -3.12 14.75
CA PRO A 618 -31.14 -3.68 13.51
C PRO A 618 -31.99 -4.88 13.92
N THR A 619 -33.30 -4.77 13.76
CA THR A 619 -34.14 -5.93 13.51
C THR A 619 -33.31 -6.78 12.58
N GLN A 620 -32.90 -7.97 13.05
CA GLN A 620 -32.10 -8.98 12.34
C GLN A 620 -31.73 -8.51 10.93
N LEU A 621 -30.46 -8.19 10.71
CA LEU A 621 -29.99 -7.86 9.37
C LEU A 621 -30.50 -9.00 8.47
N ASN A 622 -31.60 -8.74 7.75
CA ASN A 622 -32.05 -9.61 6.68
C ASN A 622 -30.98 -9.58 5.58
N LEU A 623 -29.87 -10.26 5.87
CA LEU A 623 -28.76 -10.55 4.95
C LEU A 623 -29.02 -11.86 4.21
N LEU A 624 -30.29 -12.30 4.14
CA LEU A 624 -30.73 -13.39 3.28
C LEU A 624 -30.99 -12.93 1.86
#